data_307ac17f91995d307c6f0a09a4e7cd06
#
_entry.id   307ac17f91995d307c6f0a09a4e7cd06
#
_cell.length_a   1.000
_cell.length_b   1.000
_cell.length_c   1.000
_cell.angle_alpha   90.00
_cell.angle_beta   90.00
_cell.angle_gamma   90.00
#
_symmetry.space_group_name_H-M   'P 1'
#
loop_
_entity.id
_entity.type
_entity.pdbx_description
1 polymer ?
#
loop_
_entity_poly.entity_id
_entity_poly.type
_entity_poly.pdbx_seq_one_letter_code
_entity_poly.pdbx_strand_id
1 'polypeptide(L)'
;MNTSLEKRKPSKPTLAKLFSGSLDTAIPLEELNVILNTPPPEKWIKVHPYISNHKYLPIDKVEYLLRVCFKKFQIEVKEVKQLFNAISVTVRVHYLNPATNEMMYHDGCGGWDLQTKTKSGPLMLDLSNINAGAVPMALGIAKSVAVKDACGHFGTLFGANLNRKDVKAFEGDTAFLSIEKTNDLKESQRVMNYIASCDTIGMLETVKDTAYTLGLQTEYDAREVLINGK
;
A
#
# COMPACT_ATOMS: atom_id res chain seq x y z
N MET A 1 -13.44 -36.89 -23.80
CA MET A 1 -12.26 -36.25 -23.20
C MET A 1 -12.71 -34.89 -22.66
N ASN A 2 -13.01 -34.85 -21.34
CA ASN A 2 -13.43 -33.60 -20.68
C ASN A 2 -12.19 -32.88 -20.17
N THR A 3 -11.76 -31.86 -20.88
CA THR A 3 -10.79 -30.89 -20.37
C THR A 3 -11.53 -29.84 -19.55
N SER A 4 -11.59 -30.05 -18.23
CA SER A 4 -12.04 -29.03 -17.31
C SER A 4 -11.02 -27.88 -17.32
N LEU A 5 -11.42 -26.74 -17.85
CA LEU A 5 -10.70 -25.48 -17.71
C LEU A 5 -10.79 -25.06 -16.23
N GLU A 6 -9.80 -25.46 -15.43
CA GLU A 6 -9.58 -24.88 -14.10
C GLU A 6 -9.37 -23.38 -14.27
N LYS A 7 -10.37 -22.59 -13.87
CA LYS A 7 -10.22 -21.13 -13.74
C LYS A 7 -9.14 -20.87 -12.69
N ARG A 8 -7.91 -20.60 -13.14
CA ARG A 8 -6.83 -20.15 -12.27
C ARG A 8 -7.31 -18.88 -11.55
N LYS A 9 -7.49 -18.97 -10.24
CA LYS A 9 -7.70 -17.78 -9.40
C LYS A 9 -6.54 -16.82 -9.67
N PRO A 10 -6.79 -15.53 -9.92
CA PRO A 10 -5.72 -14.56 -10.10
C PRO A 10 -4.81 -14.61 -8.87
N SER A 11 -3.53 -14.90 -9.09
CA SER A 11 -2.56 -14.92 -8.00
C SER A 11 -2.41 -13.49 -7.47
N LYS A 12 -2.46 -13.32 -6.13
CA LYS A 12 -2.19 -12.01 -5.52
C LYS A 12 -0.85 -11.48 -6.03
N PRO A 13 -0.77 -10.19 -6.42
CA PRO A 13 0.49 -9.60 -6.84
C PRO A 13 1.51 -9.70 -5.70
N THR A 14 2.73 -10.09 -6.02
CA THR A 14 3.81 -10.28 -5.05
C THR A 14 4.98 -9.35 -5.37
N LEU A 15 5.79 -9.04 -4.35
CA LEU A 15 7.03 -8.27 -4.53
C LEU A 15 7.94 -8.89 -5.62
N ALA A 16 7.94 -10.22 -5.78
CA ALA A 16 8.70 -10.90 -6.81
C ALA A 16 8.29 -10.47 -8.23
N LYS A 17 7.02 -10.12 -8.44
CA LYS A 17 6.51 -9.65 -9.74
C LYS A 17 7.07 -8.28 -10.11
N LEU A 18 7.34 -7.42 -9.10
CA LEU A 18 8.02 -6.12 -9.31
C LEU A 18 9.50 -6.28 -9.71
N PHE A 19 10.17 -7.32 -9.21
CA PHE A 19 11.57 -7.60 -9.56
C PHE A 19 11.75 -8.13 -10.98
N SER A 20 10.79 -8.91 -11.48
CA SER A 20 10.89 -9.57 -12.79
C SER A 20 10.54 -8.63 -13.95
N GLY A 21 9.87 -7.51 -13.71
CA GLY A 21 9.48 -6.56 -14.74
C GLY A 21 10.65 -5.69 -15.22
N SER A 22 10.72 -5.41 -16.53
CA SER A 22 11.60 -4.36 -17.04
C SER A 22 11.14 -2.98 -16.52
N LEU A 23 12.06 -1.99 -16.51
CA LEU A 23 11.73 -0.62 -16.13
C LEU A 23 10.61 0.01 -16.98
N ASP A 24 10.41 -0.52 -18.17
CA ASP A 24 9.45 0.00 -19.16
C ASP A 24 8.04 -0.62 -19.02
N THR A 25 7.88 -1.61 -18.15
CA THR A 25 6.58 -2.26 -17.95
C THR A 25 5.82 -1.56 -16.83
N ALA A 26 4.80 -0.77 -17.20
CA ALA A 26 3.87 -0.19 -16.24
C ALA A 26 3.12 -1.28 -15.49
N ILE A 27 3.06 -1.15 -14.16
CA ILE A 27 2.25 -2.02 -13.32
C ILE A 27 0.87 -1.37 -13.18
N PRO A 28 -0.24 -2.12 -13.27
CA PRO A 28 -1.54 -1.56 -12.98
C PRO A 28 -1.57 -0.88 -11.59
N LEU A 29 -2.17 0.31 -11.51
CA LEU A 29 -2.24 1.09 -10.28
C LEU A 29 -2.85 0.29 -9.12
N GLU A 30 -3.85 -0.53 -9.43
CA GLU A 30 -4.49 -1.42 -8.44
C GLU A 30 -3.51 -2.46 -7.88
N GLU A 31 -2.68 -3.08 -8.71
CA GLU A 31 -1.66 -4.02 -8.25
C GLU A 31 -0.62 -3.35 -7.36
N LEU A 32 -0.18 -2.14 -7.73
CA LEU A 32 0.74 -1.34 -6.93
C LEU A 32 0.13 -1.02 -5.56
N ASN A 33 -1.11 -0.56 -5.52
CA ASN A 33 -1.82 -0.25 -4.27
C ASN A 33 -1.96 -1.48 -3.36
N VAL A 34 -2.28 -2.65 -3.91
CA VAL A 34 -2.34 -3.89 -3.14
C VAL A 34 -0.97 -4.24 -2.54
N ILE A 35 0.10 -4.10 -3.30
CA ILE A 35 1.47 -4.35 -2.83
C ILE A 35 1.86 -3.39 -1.71
N LEU A 36 1.64 -2.09 -1.90
CA LEU A 36 2.01 -1.05 -0.94
C LEU A 36 1.21 -1.14 0.38
N ASN A 37 -0.01 -1.67 0.34
CA ASN A 37 -0.85 -1.88 1.52
C ASN A 37 -0.70 -3.28 2.14
N THR A 38 0.14 -4.16 1.59
CA THR A 38 0.48 -5.44 2.22
C THR A 38 1.36 -5.20 3.45
N PRO A 39 1.08 -5.83 4.60
CA PRO A 39 1.94 -5.70 5.77
C PRO A 39 3.37 -6.16 5.49
N PRO A 40 4.39 -5.49 6.07
CA PRO A 40 5.77 -5.96 5.94
C PRO A 40 5.95 -7.31 6.65
N PRO A 41 6.93 -8.14 6.24
CA PRO A 41 7.20 -9.41 6.91
C PRO A 41 7.45 -9.21 8.42
N GLU A 42 6.80 -9.98 9.27
CA GLU A 42 6.90 -9.86 10.75
C GLU A 42 8.34 -9.88 11.24
N LYS A 43 9.20 -10.73 10.65
CA LYS A 43 10.62 -10.83 10.98
C LYS A 43 11.42 -9.53 10.75
N TRP A 44 10.88 -8.57 10.00
CA TRP A 44 11.51 -7.27 9.77
C TRP A 44 11.09 -6.22 10.79
N ILE A 45 9.96 -6.45 11.46
CA ILE A 45 9.43 -5.53 12.46
C ILE A 45 10.24 -5.68 13.75
N LYS A 46 10.72 -4.55 14.27
CA LYS A 46 11.43 -4.49 15.56
C LYS A 46 10.64 -3.66 16.56
N VAL A 47 10.84 -3.96 17.84
CA VAL A 47 10.31 -3.17 18.95
C VAL A 47 11.39 -2.20 19.42
N HIS A 48 11.01 -0.96 19.65
CA HIS A 48 11.93 0.08 20.08
C HIS A 48 12.42 -0.21 21.52
N PRO A 49 13.74 -0.16 21.80
CA PRO A 49 14.26 -0.57 23.10
C PRO A 49 13.86 0.34 24.26
N TYR A 50 13.56 1.61 23.97
CA TYR A 50 13.26 2.64 24.99
C TYR A 50 11.82 3.13 24.99
N ILE A 51 11.04 2.83 23.95
CA ILE A 51 9.63 3.22 23.87
C ILE A 51 8.79 1.93 23.94
N SER A 52 8.05 1.79 25.05
CA SER A 52 7.27 0.58 25.30
C SER A 52 6.32 0.26 24.15
N ASN A 53 6.40 -0.97 23.65
CA ASN A 53 5.56 -1.50 22.58
C ASN A 53 5.59 -0.74 21.25
N HIS A 54 6.51 0.22 21.04
CA HIS A 54 6.63 0.92 19.77
C HIS A 54 7.33 0.06 18.73
N LYS A 55 6.56 -0.39 17.74
CA LYS A 55 7.05 -1.18 16.60
C LYS A 55 7.57 -0.27 15.50
N TYR A 56 8.63 -0.67 14.84
CA TYR A 56 9.18 0.07 13.70
C TYR A 56 9.81 -0.84 12.67
N LEU A 57 9.88 -0.35 11.43
CA LEU A 57 10.65 -0.97 10.36
C LEU A 57 12.06 -0.34 10.35
N PRO A 58 13.15 -1.12 10.42
CA PRO A 58 14.52 -0.60 10.33
C PRO A 58 14.78 0.10 9.00
N ILE A 59 15.65 1.11 9.01
CA ILE A 59 15.94 1.93 7.82
C ILE A 59 16.50 1.09 6.65
N ASP A 60 17.29 0.08 6.92
CA ASP A 60 17.84 -0.84 5.90
C ASP A 60 16.73 -1.57 5.13
N LYS A 61 15.61 -1.90 5.82
CA LYS A 61 14.44 -2.53 5.19
C LYS A 61 13.62 -1.54 4.38
N VAL A 62 13.48 -0.30 4.87
CA VAL A 62 12.82 0.79 4.14
C VAL A 62 13.56 1.09 2.84
N GLU A 63 14.88 1.27 2.90
CA GLU A 63 15.69 1.50 1.70
C GLU A 63 15.69 0.30 0.74
N TYR A 64 15.66 -0.94 1.28
CA TYR A 64 15.50 -2.13 0.47
C TYR A 64 14.17 -2.10 -0.30
N LEU A 65 13.06 -1.78 0.38
CA LEU A 65 11.74 -1.65 -0.24
C LEU A 65 11.71 -0.56 -1.31
N LEU A 66 12.37 0.59 -1.08
CA LEU A 66 12.48 1.63 -2.10
C LEU A 66 13.12 1.11 -3.38
N ARG A 67 14.22 0.34 -3.27
CA ARG A 67 14.90 -0.27 -4.42
C ARG A 67 14.02 -1.29 -5.14
N VAL A 68 13.20 -2.02 -4.40
CA VAL A 68 12.33 -3.06 -4.95
C VAL A 68 11.11 -2.45 -5.64
N CYS A 69 10.40 -1.56 -4.94
CA CYS A 69 9.12 -1.05 -5.40
C CYS A 69 9.28 -0.01 -6.52
N PHE A 70 10.28 0.85 -6.42
CA PHE A 70 10.38 2.02 -7.29
C PHE A 70 11.58 2.00 -8.24
N LYS A 71 12.51 1.03 -8.08
CA LYS A 71 13.72 0.86 -8.94
C LYS A 71 14.55 2.14 -9.16
N LYS A 72 13.90 3.30 -9.38
CA LYS A 72 14.50 4.61 -9.52
C LYS A 72 13.98 5.53 -8.43
N PHE A 73 14.87 5.93 -7.51
CA PHE A 73 14.55 6.84 -6.42
C PHE A 73 15.80 7.63 -6.03
N GLN A 74 15.59 8.75 -5.34
CA GLN A 74 16.62 9.59 -4.78
C GLN A 74 16.15 10.17 -3.44
N ILE A 75 17.04 10.20 -2.45
CA ILE A 75 16.78 10.83 -1.17
C ILE A 75 17.58 12.15 -1.14
N GLU A 76 16.86 13.25 -1.04
CA GLU A 76 17.40 14.60 -0.94
C GLU A 76 17.20 15.12 0.49
N VAL A 77 18.26 15.62 1.12
CA VAL A 77 18.14 16.34 2.39
C VAL A 77 17.81 17.80 2.05
N LYS A 78 16.62 18.24 2.41
CA LYS A 78 16.14 19.61 2.14
C LYS A 78 16.62 20.59 3.17
N GLU A 79 16.61 20.17 4.44
CA GLU A 79 16.91 21.07 5.52
C GLU A 79 17.40 20.31 6.75
N VAL A 80 18.35 20.94 7.45
CA VAL A 80 18.80 20.51 8.78
C VAL A 80 18.73 21.72 9.69
N LYS A 81 17.99 21.59 10.79
CA LYS A 81 17.83 22.63 11.81
C LYS A 81 18.18 22.08 13.18
N GLN A 82 18.76 22.94 14.00
CA GLN A 82 18.82 22.71 15.43
C GLN A 82 17.59 23.36 16.08
N LEU A 83 16.85 22.58 16.84
CA LEU A 83 15.68 23.01 17.61
C LEU A 83 15.95 22.70 19.08
N PHE A 84 16.29 23.74 19.85
CA PHE A 84 16.67 23.58 21.27
C PHE A 84 17.82 22.56 21.42
N ASN A 85 17.58 21.45 22.12
CA ASN A 85 18.52 20.35 22.33
C ASN A 85 18.35 19.19 21.33
N ALA A 86 17.67 19.42 20.22
CA ALA A 86 17.42 18.41 19.20
C ALA A 86 17.91 18.86 17.81
N ILE A 87 18.18 17.90 16.94
CA ILE A 87 18.39 18.12 15.50
C ILE A 87 17.16 17.66 14.76
N SER A 88 16.62 18.52 13.90
CA SER A 88 15.55 18.23 12.97
C SER A 88 16.09 18.14 11.55
N VAL A 89 15.65 17.15 10.80
CA VAL A 89 16.01 16.93 9.40
C VAL A 89 14.73 16.81 8.59
N THR A 90 14.66 17.55 7.48
CA THR A 90 13.62 17.38 6.47
C THR A 90 14.24 16.74 5.23
N VAL A 91 13.64 15.67 4.75
CA VAL A 91 14.05 14.98 3.53
C VAL A 91 12.94 14.99 2.50
N ARG A 92 13.33 14.84 1.24
CA ARG A 92 12.45 14.56 0.11
C ARG A 92 12.88 13.23 -0.52
N VAL A 93 11.95 12.31 -0.64
CA VAL A 93 12.15 11.05 -1.35
C VAL A 93 11.49 11.17 -2.71
N HIS A 94 12.31 11.34 -3.75
CA HIS A 94 11.86 11.30 -5.14
C HIS A 94 11.77 9.85 -5.59
N TYR A 95 10.77 9.50 -6.37
CA TYR A 95 10.61 8.17 -6.91
C TYR A 95 9.89 8.18 -8.26
N LEU A 96 10.22 7.22 -9.10
CA LEU A 96 9.48 6.96 -10.33
C LEU A 96 8.29 6.07 -9.98
N ASN A 97 7.07 6.58 -10.17
CA ASN A 97 5.86 5.79 -9.95
C ASN A 97 5.77 4.70 -11.04
N PRO A 98 5.80 3.41 -10.67
CA PRO A 98 5.80 2.33 -11.65
C PRO A 98 4.47 2.14 -12.38
N ALA A 99 3.38 2.76 -11.91
CA ALA A 99 2.08 2.70 -12.56
C ALA A 99 1.89 3.83 -13.60
N THR A 100 2.36 5.05 -13.29
CA THR A 100 2.17 6.23 -14.17
C THR A 100 3.43 6.58 -14.96
N ASN A 101 4.59 6.02 -14.58
CA ASN A 101 5.92 6.36 -15.12
C ASN A 101 6.29 7.84 -14.95
N GLU A 102 5.76 8.49 -13.92
CA GLU A 102 6.05 9.88 -13.59
C GLU A 102 6.93 9.99 -12.35
N MET A 103 7.79 11.01 -12.34
CA MET A 103 8.57 11.34 -11.13
C MET A 103 7.68 12.03 -10.11
N MET A 104 7.59 11.43 -8.94
CA MET A 104 6.83 11.94 -7.79
C MET A 104 7.75 12.09 -6.58
N TYR A 105 7.26 12.70 -5.51
CA TYR A 105 8.00 12.80 -4.25
C TYR A 105 7.07 12.79 -3.03
N HIS A 106 7.66 12.40 -1.90
CA HIS A 106 7.11 12.58 -0.57
C HIS A 106 8.14 13.27 0.31
N ASP A 107 7.68 14.25 1.09
CA ASP A 107 8.49 14.92 2.10
C ASP A 107 8.28 14.22 3.44
N GLY A 108 9.33 14.20 4.26
CA GLY A 108 9.27 13.68 5.61
C GLY A 108 10.17 14.45 6.55
N CYS A 109 9.77 14.49 7.80
CA CYS A 109 10.49 15.17 8.87
C CYS A 109 10.92 14.19 9.96
N GLY A 110 12.09 14.42 10.53
CA GLY A 110 12.58 13.61 11.65
C GLY A 110 13.40 14.44 12.60
N GLY A 111 13.30 14.14 13.87
CA GLY A 111 14.09 14.80 14.90
C GLY A 111 14.72 13.80 15.85
N TRP A 112 15.83 14.22 16.48
CA TRP A 112 16.47 13.44 17.50
C TRP A 112 17.17 14.35 18.52
N ASP A 113 17.02 14.03 19.81
CA ASP A 113 17.62 14.81 20.89
C ASP A 113 19.13 14.59 20.95
N LEU A 114 19.87 15.68 21.25
CA LEU A 114 21.29 15.64 21.55
C LEU A 114 21.50 14.96 22.90
N GLN A 115 22.33 13.94 22.94
CA GLN A 115 22.67 13.26 24.19
C GLN A 115 23.56 14.15 25.06
N THR A 116 23.18 14.27 26.32
CA THR A 116 23.89 15.07 27.34
C THR A 116 24.54 14.17 28.37
N LYS A 117 25.62 14.67 28.98
CA LYS A 117 26.39 13.98 30.07
C LYS A 117 25.53 13.83 31.32
N THR A 118 24.74 14.85 31.65
CA THR A 118 23.80 14.84 32.77
C THR A 118 22.42 15.17 32.26
N LYS A 119 21.39 14.70 32.97
CA LYS A 119 20.01 15.03 32.65
C LYS A 119 19.82 16.55 32.77
N SER A 120 19.82 17.25 31.64
CA SER A 120 19.34 18.62 31.54
C SER A 120 17.87 18.60 31.14
N GLY A 121 17.10 19.57 31.64
CA GLY A 121 15.71 19.71 31.19
C GLY A 121 15.65 19.95 29.67
N PRO A 122 14.51 19.65 29.01
CA PRO A 122 14.39 19.67 27.56
C PRO A 122 14.61 21.04 26.91
N LEU A 123 14.61 22.11 27.68
CA LEU A 123 14.76 23.48 27.20
C LEU A 123 16.13 24.11 27.48
N MET A 124 17.01 23.43 28.21
CA MET A 124 18.34 23.98 28.53
C MET A 124 19.39 23.42 27.58
N LEU A 125 19.80 24.23 26.63
CA LEU A 125 20.95 23.95 25.80
C LEU A 125 22.24 24.44 26.49
N ASP A 126 22.87 23.55 27.23
CA ASP A 126 24.24 23.77 27.74
C ASP A 126 25.21 23.01 26.82
N LEU A 127 25.92 23.77 25.97
CA LEU A 127 26.91 23.22 25.04
C LEU A 127 28.01 22.45 25.75
N SER A 128 28.35 22.82 26.97
CA SER A 128 29.39 22.13 27.79
C SER A 128 28.92 20.74 28.25
N ASN A 129 27.61 20.53 28.30
CA ASN A 129 26.98 19.28 28.75
C ASN A 129 26.69 18.29 27.58
N ILE A 130 26.92 18.69 26.35
CA ILE A 130 26.70 17.79 25.19
C ILE A 130 27.79 16.71 25.16
N ASN A 131 27.41 15.46 24.95
CA ASN A 131 28.33 14.35 24.75
C ASN A 131 29.17 14.54 23.49
N ALA A 132 30.43 14.16 23.54
CA ALA A 132 31.26 14.07 22.34
C ALA A 132 30.61 13.12 21.33
N GLY A 133 30.45 13.56 20.07
CA GLY A 133 29.80 12.76 19.01
C GLY A 133 28.27 12.75 19.04
N ALA A 134 27.61 13.46 19.97
CA ALA A 134 26.14 13.51 20.02
C ALA A 134 25.52 14.15 18.75
N VAL A 135 26.16 15.18 18.20
CA VAL A 135 25.67 15.88 17.01
C VAL A 135 25.64 14.98 15.77
N PRO A 136 26.74 14.32 15.36
CA PRO A 136 26.70 13.43 14.20
C PRO A 136 25.79 12.23 14.40
N MET A 137 25.69 11.70 15.63
CA MET A 137 24.76 10.63 15.97
C MET A 137 23.30 11.08 15.79
N ALA A 138 22.92 12.21 16.39
CA ALA A 138 21.59 12.77 16.31
C ALA A 138 21.20 13.08 14.86
N LEU A 139 22.13 13.64 14.06
CA LEU A 139 21.91 13.91 12.65
C LEU A 139 21.62 12.63 11.84
N GLY A 140 22.41 11.57 12.06
CA GLY A 140 22.21 10.28 11.39
C GLY A 140 20.85 9.63 11.73
N ILE A 141 20.46 9.69 13.02
CA ILE A 141 19.18 9.15 13.47
C ILE A 141 18.02 10.00 12.97
N ALA A 142 18.09 11.34 13.09
CA ALA A 142 17.06 12.26 12.61
C ALA A 142 16.81 12.08 11.11
N LYS A 143 17.88 11.96 10.30
CA LYS A 143 17.76 11.65 8.87
C LYS A 143 17.03 10.33 8.64
N SER A 144 17.39 9.27 9.37
CA SER A 144 16.75 7.96 9.23
C SER A 144 15.27 8.00 9.62
N VAL A 145 14.90 8.78 10.63
CA VAL A 145 13.50 9.01 11.03
C VAL A 145 12.76 9.76 9.94
N ALA A 146 13.35 10.83 9.39
CA ALA A 146 12.75 11.61 8.31
C ALA A 146 12.50 10.77 7.04
N VAL A 147 13.44 9.90 6.66
CA VAL A 147 13.25 8.98 5.52
C VAL A 147 12.12 8.00 5.79
N LYS A 148 12.02 7.45 7.00
CA LYS A 148 10.93 6.55 7.37
C LYS A 148 9.58 7.26 7.37
N ASP A 149 9.53 8.52 7.81
CA ASP A 149 8.32 9.35 7.77
C ASP A 149 7.87 9.59 6.32
N ALA A 150 8.77 10.05 5.45
CA ALA A 150 8.48 10.21 4.02
C ALA A 150 7.99 8.91 3.38
N CYS A 151 8.63 7.78 3.69
CA CYS A 151 8.27 6.48 3.15
C CYS A 151 6.96 5.93 3.74
N GLY A 152 6.55 6.38 4.92
CA GLY A 152 5.25 6.03 5.51
C GLY A 152 4.06 6.40 4.61
N HIS A 153 4.21 7.44 3.78
CA HIS A 153 3.18 7.84 2.81
C HIS A 153 2.93 6.81 1.69
N PHE A 154 3.83 5.86 1.47
CA PHE A 154 3.60 4.78 0.50
C PHE A 154 2.61 3.73 0.98
N GLY A 155 2.41 3.58 2.29
CA GLY A 155 1.44 2.63 2.84
C GLY A 155 2.02 1.66 3.88
N THR A 156 1.22 0.64 4.17
CA THR A 156 1.49 -0.32 5.26
C THR A 156 2.79 -1.10 5.09
N LEU A 157 3.17 -1.41 3.84
CA LEU A 157 4.43 -2.12 3.53
C LEU A 157 5.66 -1.38 4.08
N PHE A 158 5.62 -0.05 4.08
CA PHE A 158 6.68 0.82 4.61
C PHE A 158 6.52 1.13 6.11
N GLY A 159 5.57 0.52 6.78
CA GLY A 159 5.40 0.62 8.23
C GLY A 159 4.44 1.72 8.70
N ALA A 160 3.64 2.32 7.82
CA ALA A 160 2.73 3.42 8.15
C ALA A 160 1.80 3.15 9.34
N ASN A 161 1.34 1.92 9.52
CA ASN A 161 0.29 1.57 10.47
C ASN A 161 0.75 0.66 11.64
N LEU A 162 2.05 0.45 11.81
CA LEU A 162 2.58 -0.53 12.77
C LEU A 162 2.16 -0.30 14.23
N ASN A 163 1.88 0.95 14.62
CA ASN A 163 1.53 1.34 15.98
C ASN A 163 0.07 1.81 16.14
N ARG A 164 -0.71 1.78 15.08
CA ARG A 164 -2.13 2.15 15.13
C ARG A 164 -2.95 1.00 15.71
N LYS A 165 -3.85 1.31 16.63
CA LYS A 165 -4.78 0.35 17.24
C LYS A 165 -6.06 0.14 16.43
N ASP A 166 -6.33 1.05 15.50
CA ASP A 166 -7.54 1.18 14.70
C ASP A 166 -7.40 0.68 13.25
N VAL A 167 -6.37 -0.13 12.98
CA VAL A 167 -6.04 -0.66 11.63
C VAL A 167 -7.17 -1.49 11.00
N LYS A 168 -8.19 -1.88 11.77
CA LYS A 168 -9.38 -2.56 11.21
C LYS A 168 -10.11 -1.80 10.10
N ALA A 169 -9.91 -0.48 10.00
CA ALA A 169 -10.52 0.33 8.95
C ALA A 169 -9.88 0.12 7.56
N PHE A 170 -8.58 -0.19 7.50
CA PHE A 170 -7.89 -0.36 6.21
C PHE A 170 -8.08 -1.75 5.58
N GLU A 171 -8.28 -2.79 6.40
CA GLU A 171 -8.76 -4.08 5.90
C GLU A 171 -10.18 -3.95 5.33
N GLY A 172 -10.95 -2.96 5.81
CA GLY A 172 -12.27 -2.62 5.30
C GLY A 172 -12.27 -2.07 3.88
N ASP A 173 -11.30 -1.25 3.46
CA ASP A 173 -11.35 -0.63 2.13
C ASP A 173 -10.99 -1.58 1.00
N THR A 174 -10.03 -2.48 1.21
CA THR A 174 -9.79 -3.56 0.26
C THR A 174 -10.86 -4.65 0.32
N ALA A 175 -11.48 -4.86 1.49
CA ALA A 175 -12.64 -5.72 1.63
C ALA A 175 -13.89 -5.06 1.02
N PHE A 176 -14.02 -3.73 1.06
CA PHE A 176 -15.12 -2.99 0.45
C PHE A 176 -15.12 -3.14 -1.09
N LEU A 177 -13.95 -2.94 -1.72
CA LEU A 177 -13.79 -3.19 -3.16
C LEU A 177 -13.97 -4.69 -3.52
N SER A 178 -13.60 -5.61 -2.62
CA SER A 178 -13.84 -7.04 -2.81
C SER A 178 -15.29 -7.45 -2.50
N ILE A 179 -15.98 -6.73 -1.62
CA ILE A 179 -17.40 -6.94 -1.31
C ILE A 179 -18.28 -6.46 -2.47
N GLU A 180 -17.98 -5.30 -3.09
CA GLU A 180 -18.67 -4.86 -4.29
C GLU A 180 -18.48 -5.86 -5.44
N LYS A 181 -17.23 -6.23 -5.76
CA LYS A 181 -16.95 -7.28 -6.77
C LYS A 181 -17.58 -8.63 -6.44
N THR A 182 -17.68 -9.00 -5.16
CA THR A 182 -18.31 -10.27 -4.72
C THR A 182 -19.82 -10.17 -4.78
N ASN A 183 -20.41 -9.01 -4.53
CA ASN A 183 -21.83 -8.77 -4.65
C ASN A 183 -22.25 -8.75 -6.13
N ASP A 184 -21.49 -8.05 -6.98
CA ASP A 184 -21.70 -8.05 -8.43
C ASP A 184 -21.59 -9.45 -9.03
N LEU A 185 -20.59 -10.25 -8.59
CA LEU A 185 -20.46 -11.65 -9.01
C LEU A 185 -21.59 -12.54 -8.52
N LYS A 186 -22.10 -12.32 -7.31
CA LYS A 186 -23.26 -13.07 -6.78
C LYS A 186 -24.55 -12.63 -7.48
N GLU A 187 -24.68 -11.36 -7.78
CA GLU A 187 -25.82 -10.82 -8.50
C GLU A 187 -25.82 -11.28 -9.97
N SER A 188 -24.68 -11.22 -10.64
CA SER A 188 -24.49 -11.76 -11.98
C SER A 188 -24.82 -13.25 -12.03
N GLN A 189 -24.39 -14.03 -11.04
CA GLN A 189 -24.71 -15.47 -10.97
C GLN A 189 -26.21 -15.74 -10.74
N ARG A 190 -26.88 -14.91 -9.93
CA ARG A 190 -28.33 -14.99 -9.71
C ARG A 190 -29.10 -14.66 -10.97
N VAL A 191 -28.73 -13.56 -11.66
CA VAL A 191 -29.35 -13.14 -12.91
C VAL A 191 -29.11 -14.17 -14.00
N MET A 192 -27.90 -14.72 -14.11
CA MET A 192 -27.57 -15.80 -15.05
C MET A 192 -28.42 -17.05 -14.81
N ASN A 193 -28.56 -17.47 -13.55
CA ASN A 193 -29.42 -18.62 -13.18
C ASN A 193 -30.90 -18.34 -13.48
N TYR A 194 -31.35 -17.11 -13.28
CA TYR A 194 -32.72 -16.71 -13.59
C TYR A 194 -32.97 -16.72 -15.12
N ILE A 195 -32.08 -16.13 -15.91
CA ILE A 195 -32.12 -16.18 -17.38
C ILE A 195 -32.22 -17.64 -17.87
N ALA A 196 -31.41 -18.53 -17.30
CA ALA A 196 -31.43 -19.95 -17.65
C ALA A 196 -32.76 -20.64 -17.31
N SER A 197 -33.47 -20.17 -16.30
CA SER A 197 -34.76 -20.71 -15.87
C SER A 197 -36.00 -20.13 -16.55
N CYS A 198 -35.85 -19.01 -17.32
CA CYS A 198 -36.96 -18.37 -18.02
C CYS A 198 -37.51 -19.26 -19.15
N ASP A 199 -38.79 -19.62 -19.10
CA ASP A 199 -39.45 -20.42 -20.12
C ASP A 199 -40.32 -19.61 -21.10
N THR A 200 -40.50 -18.29 -20.82
CA THR A 200 -41.28 -17.38 -21.63
C THR A 200 -40.54 -16.07 -21.82
N ILE A 201 -40.80 -15.39 -22.96
CA ILE A 201 -40.21 -14.07 -23.27
C ILE A 201 -40.59 -13.03 -22.23
N GLY A 202 -41.84 -13.03 -21.73
CA GLY A 202 -42.25 -12.11 -20.66
C GLY A 202 -41.47 -12.24 -19.36
N MET A 203 -41.06 -13.44 -18.99
CA MET A 203 -40.17 -13.65 -17.84
C MET A 203 -38.76 -13.14 -18.14
N LEU A 204 -38.26 -13.35 -19.33
CA LEU A 204 -36.93 -12.93 -19.74
C LEU A 204 -36.81 -11.39 -19.81
N GLU A 205 -37.84 -10.70 -20.29
CA GLU A 205 -37.89 -9.23 -20.39
C GLU A 205 -37.78 -8.56 -19.01
N THR A 206 -38.26 -9.18 -17.94
CA THR A 206 -38.18 -8.60 -16.58
C THR A 206 -36.76 -8.37 -16.07
N VAL A 207 -35.77 -9.08 -16.63
CA VAL A 207 -34.36 -8.99 -16.20
C VAL A 207 -33.45 -8.37 -17.28
N LYS A 208 -34.02 -7.90 -18.38
CA LYS A 208 -33.26 -7.36 -19.52
C LYS A 208 -32.27 -6.26 -19.09
N ASP A 209 -32.79 -5.20 -18.47
CA ASP A 209 -31.98 -4.05 -18.07
C ASP A 209 -30.87 -4.44 -17.06
N THR A 210 -31.19 -5.34 -16.13
CA THR A 210 -30.22 -5.86 -15.15
C THR A 210 -29.17 -6.73 -15.83
N ALA A 211 -29.56 -7.59 -16.75
CA ALA A 211 -28.64 -8.44 -17.51
C ALA A 211 -27.64 -7.61 -18.33
N TYR A 212 -28.13 -6.58 -19.01
CA TYR A 212 -27.30 -5.67 -19.81
C TYR A 212 -26.33 -4.86 -18.92
N THR A 213 -26.80 -4.37 -17.77
CA THR A 213 -25.97 -3.65 -16.80
C THR A 213 -24.85 -4.53 -16.23
N LEU A 214 -25.12 -5.81 -16.03
CA LEU A 214 -24.16 -6.79 -15.51
C LEU A 214 -23.28 -7.44 -16.59
N GLY A 215 -23.41 -7.04 -17.87
CA GLY A 215 -22.62 -7.57 -18.98
C GLY A 215 -23.02 -8.99 -19.42
N LEU A 216 -24.25 -9.44 -19.10
CA LEU A 216 -24.80 -10.76 -19.44
C LEU A 216 -25.65 -10.74 -20.73
N GLN A 217 -25.36 -9.83 -21.64
CA GLN A 217 -26.10 -9.67 -22.88
C GLN A 217 -26.07 -10.92 -23.76
N THR A 218 -24.92 -11.58 -23.85
CA THR A 218 -24.76 -12.80 -24.67
C THR A 218 -25.62 -13.94 -24.16
N GLU A 219 -25.72 -14.11 -22.84
CA GLU A 219 -26.54 -15.15 -22.21
C GLU A 219 -28.03 -14.85 -22.35
N TYR A 220 -28.39 -13.57 -22.28
CA TYR A 220 -29.76 -13.11 -22.50
C TYR A 220 -30.21 -13.39 -23.93
N ASP A 221 -29.46 -12.94 -24.92
CA ASP A 221 -29.77 -13.10 -26.35
C ASP A 221 -29.83 -14.57 -26.75
N ALA A 222 -28.93 -15.40 -26.21
CA ALA A 222 -28.96 -16.85 -26.46
C ALA A 222 -30.23 -17.50 -25.87
N ARG A 223 -30.72 -17.04 -24.71
CA ARG A 223 -31.97 -17.57 -24.16
C ARG A 223 -33.20 -17.12 -24.92
N GLU A 224 -33.21 -15.86 -25.38
CA GLU A 224 -34.30 -15.30 -26.22
C GLU A 224 -34.46 -16.13 -27.48
N VAL A 225 -33.37 -16.46 -28.18
CA VAL A 225 -33.39 -17.32 -29.37
C VAL A 225 -33.96 -18.71 -29.07
N LEU A 226 -33.61 -19.31 -27.92
CA LEU A 226 -34.08 -20.62 -27.49
C LEU A 226 -35.59 -20.63 -27.20
N ILE A 227 -36.13 -19.53 -26.66
CA ILE A 227 -37.57 -19.41 -26.35
C ILE A 227 -38.36 -19.15 -27.62
N ASN A 228 -37.87 -18.32 -28.54
CA ASN A 228 -38.54 -18.00 -29.81
C ASN A 228 -38.50 -19.15 -30.83
N GLY A 229 -37.57 -20.09 -30.68
CA GLY A 229 -37.43 -21.24 -31.57
C GLY A 229 -38.28 -22.48 -31.18
N LYS A 230 -39.06 -22.38 -30.08
CA LYS A 230 -40.05 -23.38 -29.65
C LYS A 230 -41.44 -22.97 -30.12
#